data_2b983954cbc8137ff37ed2f5f6de0532
#
_entry.id   2b983954cbc8137ff37ed2f5f6de0532
#
_cell.length_a   1.000
_cell.length_b   1.000
_cell.length_c   1.000
_cell.angle_alpha   90.00
_cell.angle_beta   90.00
_cell.angle_gamma   90.00
#
_symmetry.space_group_name_H-M   'P 1'
#
loop_
_entity.id
_entity.type
_entity.pdbx_description
1 polymer ?
#
loop_
_entity_poly.entity_id
_entity_poly.type
_entity_poly.pdbx_seq_one_letter_code
_entity_poly.pdbx_strand_id
1 'polypeptide(L)'
;QMIGRGIDLDNLHLVGIINADYDLINIDYNSHERAFQLISQTAGRAGRRETRGEVIIQSKNPNDDFFDFVKTNDFDAFYKAELEQRKKYSYPPYSYLLKLECGYKNKSLAKLKCQQLLESLANDSKLQVLGPVPTHPQIKNGKNFWKLIIKSKSRTKLVEIAKKLDKRELYVVYNIAVNEKTLQQVAEVL
;
A
#
# COMPACT_ATOMS: atom_id res chain seq x y z
N GLN A 1 -10.99 -10.57 7.62
CA GLN A 1 -11.60 -9.46 6.85
C GLN A 1 -13.11 -9.29 7.07
N MET A 2 -13.87 -10.37 7.37
CA MET A 2 -15.33 -10.26 7.61
C MET A 2 -15.66 -9.49 8.89
N ILE A 3 -14.90 -9.69 9.96
CA ILE A 3 -15.12 -9.00 11.25
C ILE A 3 -14.87 -7.49 11.14
N GLY A 4 -13.92 -7.06 10.30
CA GLY A 4 -13.66 -5.64 10.00
C GLY A 4 -14.78 -4.93 9.22
N ARG A 5 -15.69 -5.67 8.57
CA ARG A 5 -16.70 -5.11 7.65
C ARG A 5 -18.13 -5.02 8.20
N GLY A 6 -18.29 -4.76 9.50
CA GLY A 6 -19.63 -4.38 10.00
C GLY A 6 -20.46 -5.49 10.61
N ILE A 7 -19.92 -6.67 10.90
CA ILE A 7 -20.61 -7.65 11.72
C ILE A 7 -20.60 -7.14 13.16
N ASP A 8 -21.77 -6.88 13.72
CA ASP A 8 -21.93 -6.56 15.13
C ASP A 8 -22.08 -7.89 15.88
N LEU A 9 -21.10 -8.21 16.71
CA LEU A 9 -21.11 -9.40 17.55
C LEU A 9 -21.28 -8.96 18.99
N ASP A 10 -22.41 -9.33 19.57
CA ASP A 10 -22.62 -9.15 21.01
C ASP A 10 -21.66 -10.07 21.78
N ASN A 11 -21.04 -9.54 22.84
CA ASN A 11 -20.13 -10.28 23.74
C ASN A 11 -18.82 -10.81 23.10
N LEU A 12 -18.22 -10.07 22.19
CA LEU A 12 -16.90 -10.42 21.65
C LEU A 12 -15.80 -10.08 22.66
N HIS A 13 -15.31 -11.08 23.38
CA HIS A 13 -14.28 -10.92 24.43
C HIS A 13 -12.86 -11.02 23.89
N LEU A 14 -12.64 -11.78 22.81
CA LEU A 14 -11.32 -12.04 22.25
C LEU A 14 -11.33 -11.89 20.74
N VAL A 15 -10.34 -11.16 20.23
CA VAL A 15 -10.05 -11.03 18.80
C VAL A 15 -8.64 -11.49 18.52
N GLY A 16 -8.48 -12.50 17.66
CA GLY A 16 -7.18 -12.97 17.16
C GLY A 16 -6.90 -12.43 15.76
N ILE A 17 -5.77 -11.75 15.59
CA ILE A 17 -5.24 -11.32 14.27
C ILE A 17 -4.06 -12.22 13.93
N ILE A 18 -4.30 -13.17 13.03
CA ILE A 18 -3.30 -14.15 12.61
C ILE A 18 -2.51 -13.60 11.42
N ASN A 19 -1.17 -13.70 11.51
CA ASN A 19 -0.26 -13.28 10.45
C ASN A 19 -0.44 -11.80 10.04
N ALA A 20 -0.32 -10.89 11.00
CA ALA A 20 -0.41 -9.44 10.78
C ALA A 20 0.62 -8.94 9.75
N ASP A 21 1.73 -9.67 9.60
CA ASP A 21 2.78 -9.35 8.64
C ASP A 21 2.32 -9.40 7.17
N TYR A 22 1.25 -10.15 6.87
CA TYR A 22 0.78 -10.30 5.49
C TYR A 22 0.45 -8.95 4.83
N ASP A 23 -0.17 -8.05 5.56
CA ASP A 23 -0.51 -6.72 5.07
C ASP A 23 0.70 -5.77 5.12
N LEU A 24 1.65 -5.99 6.03
CA LEU A 24 2.88 -5.21 6.15
C LEU A 24 3.91 -5.55 5.06
N ILE A 25 4.01 -6.83 4.67
CA ILE A 25 4.95 -7.31 3.63
C ILE A 25 4.51 -6.89 2.22
N ASN A 26 3.25 -6.58 2.02
CA ASN A 26 2.80 -6.07 0.74
C ASN A 26 3.53 -4.74 0.45
N ILE A 27 4.42 -4.78 -0.55
CA ILE A 27 5.27 -3.65 -0.97
C ILE A 27 4.40 -2.59 -1.66
N ASP A 28 3.54 -1.96 -0.89
CA ASP A 28 2.74 -0.81 -1.29
C ASP A 28 2.98 0.30 -0.27
N TYR A 29 3.09 1.54 -0.72
CA TYR A 29 3.45 2.67 0.14
C TYR A 29 2.46 2.93 1.29
N ASN A 30 1.24 2.42 1.20
CA ASN A 30 0.18 2.56 2.21
C ASN A 30 -0.10 1.26 2.98
N SER A 31 0.80 0.28 2.95
CA SER A 31 0.60 -1.01 3.61
C SER A 31 0.49 -0.87 5.13
N HIS A 32 1.35 -0.08 5.75
CA HIS A 32 1.33 0.19 7.19
C HIS A 32 0.03 0.91 7.60
N GLU A 33 -0.39 1.92 6.85
CA GLU A 33 -1.64 2.63 7.11
C GLU A 33 -2.85 1.69 7.04
N ARG A 34 -2.94 0.87 6.00
CA ARG A 34 -4.02 -0.12 5.87
C ARG A 34 -4.02 -1.15 6.99
N ALA A 35 -2.82 -1.64 7.37
CA ALA A 35 -2.68 -2.59 8.47
C ALA A 35 -3.12 -1.95 9.80
N PHE A 36 -2.66 -0.73 10.08
CA PHE A 36 -3.05 0.00 11.29
C PHE A 36 -4.57 0.20 11.37
N GLN A 37 -5.19 0.68 10.28
CA GLN A 37 -6.64 0.88 10.21
C GLN A 37 -7.40 -0.42 10.41
N LEU A 38 -6.98 -1.51 9.76
CA LEU A 38 -7.63 -2.80 9.89
C LEU A 38 -7.54 -3.36 11.32
N ILE A 39 -6.35 -3.28 11.92
CA ILE A 39 -6.11 -3.75 13.29
C ILE A 39 -6.91 -2.91 14.28
N SER A 40 -6.85 -1.58 14.19
CA SER A 40 -7.59 -0.66 15.08
C SER A 40 -9.11 -0.84 14.97
N GLN A 41 -9.63 -0.97 13.74
CA GLN A 41 -11.06 -1.28 13.54
C GLN A 41 -11.48 -2.61 14.13
N THR A 42 -10.60 -3.61 14.02
CA THR A 42 -10.88 -4.96 14.53
C THR A 42 -10.76 -4.99 16.05
N ALA A 43 -9.77 -4.30 16.61
CA ALA A 43 -9.58 -4.14 18.05
C ALA A 43 -10.75 -3.39 18.71
N GLY A 44 -11.25 -2.33 18.08
CA GLY A 44 -12.39 -1.57 18.56
C GLY A 44 -13.71 -2.34 18.64
N ARG A 45 -13.72 -3.59 18.18
CA ARG A 45 -14.89 -4.49 18.30
C ARG A 45 -14.81 -5.40 19.51
N ALA A 46 -13.63 -5.62 20.08
CA ALA A 46 -13.46 -6.37 21.31
C ALA A 46 -13.92 -5.50 22.50
N GLY A 47 -14.73 -6.09 23.40
CA GLY A 47 -15.06 -5.44 24.69
C GLY A 47 -16.12 -4.35 24.65
N ARG A 48 -17.11 -4.42 23.76
CA ARG A 48 -18.28 -3.55 23.80
C ARG A 48 -19.19 -3.87 24.99
N ARG A 49 -19.72 -2.84 25.66
CA ARG A 49 -20.72 -2.93 26.73
C ARG A 49 -20.27 -3.61 28.03
N GLU A 50 -19.39 -3.03 28.80
CA GLU A 50 -19.03 -3.45 30.17
C GLU A 50 -17.99 -4.57 30.31
N THR A 51 -17.58 -5.25 29.24
CA THR A 51 -16.54 -6.29 29.30
C THR A 51 -15.24 -5.82 28.64
N ARG A 52 -14.13 -6.04 29.33
CA ARG A 52 -12.80 -5.76 28.79
C ARG A 52 -12.49 -6.79 27.70
N GLY A 53 -12.35 -6.33 26.45
CA GLY A 53 -11.95 -7.20 25.35
C GLY A 53 -10.44 -7.34 25.27
N GLU A 54 -9.99 -8.49 24.76
CA GLU A 54 -8.58 -8.78 24.51
C GLU A 54 -8.33 -8.90 23.01
N VAL A 55 -7.18 -8.39 22.54
CA VAL A 55 -6.75 -8.51 21.15
C VAL A 55 -5.37 -9.15 21.11
N ILE A 56 -5.29 -10.31 20.47
CA ILE A 56 -4.01 -11.03 20.28
C ILE A 56 -3.56 -10.85 18.82
N ILE A 57 -2.38 -10.31 18.63
CA ILE A 57 -1.79 -10.09 17.31
C ILE A 57 -0.58 -11.02 17.15
N GLN A 58 -0.64 -11.89 16.15
CA GLN A 58 0.46 -12.76 15.79
C GLN A 58 1.29 -12.11 14.68
N SER A 59 2.60 -11.95 14.91
CA SER A 59 3.57 -11.44 13.95
C SER A 59 4.87 -12.23 14.03
N LYS A 60 5.62 -12.27 12.93
CA LYS A 60 7.00 -12.80 12.86
C LYS A 60 8.02 -11.81 13.44
N ASN A 61 7.68 -10.53 13.44
CA ASN A 61 8.50 -9.45 13.99
C ASN A 61 7.69 -8.63 15.00
N PRO A 62 7.40 -9.18 16.20
CA PRO A 62 6.54 -8.53 17.19
C PRO A 62 7.17 -7.29 17.84
N ASN A 63 8.47 -7.07 17.64
CA ASN A 63 9.22 -5.91 18.14
C ASN A 63 9.34 -4.77 17.11
N ASP A 64 8.59 -4.84 16.01
CA ASP A 64 8.51 -3.74 15.06
C ASP A 64 7.79 -2.55 15.72
N ASP A 65 8.36 -1.35 15.58
CA ASP A 65 7.81 -0.10 16.14
C ASP A 65 6.35 0.15 15.72
N PHE A 66 5.94 -0.41 14.59
CA PHE A 66 4.55 -0.38 14.14
C PHE A 66 3.58 -0.93 15.19
N PHE A 67 3.94 -2.04 15.87
CA PHE A 67 3.08 -2.65 16.87
C PHE A 67 2.99 -1.85 18.16
N ASP A 68 3.94 -0.98 18.44
CA ASP A 68 3.85 -0.09 19.61
C ASP A 68 2.79 0.99 19.40
N PHE A 69 2.68 1.55 18.20
CA PHE A 69 1.55 2.43 17.84
C PHE A 69 0.21 1.72 17.91
N VAL A 70 0.17 0.45 17.48
CA VAL A 70 -1.05 -0.37 17.54
C VAL A 70 -1.48 -0.66 18.98
N LYS A 71 -0.53 -1.04 19.86
CA LYS A 71 -0.80 -1.36 21.27
C LYS A 71 -1.34 -0.15 22.05
N THR A 72 -0.79 1.02 21.77
CA THR A 72 -1.21 2.29 22.41
C THR A 72 -2.43 2.91 21.73
N ASN A 73 -2.81 2.40 20.55
CA ASN A 73 -3.82 3.00 19.66
C ASN A 73 -3.54 4.48 19.38
N ASP A 74 -2.24 4.83 19.28
CA ASP A 74 -1.79 6.19 19.05
C ASP A 74 -1.74 6.47 17.55
N PHE A 75 -2.89 6.89 17.01
CA PHE A 75 -3.03 7.23 15.61
C PHE A 75 -2.17 8.42 15.20
N ASP A 76 -2.06 9.43 16.06
CA ASP A 76 -1.34 10.67 15.73
C ASP A 76 0.16 10.43 15.64
N ALA A 77 0.74 9.68 16.58
CA ALA A 77 2.14 9.32 16.56
C ALA A 77 2.45 8.41 15.36
N PHE A 78 1.61 7.40 15.09
CA PHE A 78 1.73 6.56 13.90
C PHE A 78 1.71 7.38 12.61
N TYR A 79 0.73 8.28 12.49
CA TYR A 79 0.55 9.08 11.28
C TYR A 79 1.73 10.01 11.02
N LYS A 80 2.25 10.63 12.08
CA LYS A 80 3.43 11.49 12.00
C LYS A 80 4.67 10.71 11.53
N ALA A 81 4.92 9.54 12.11
CA ALA A 81 6.03 8.67 11.71
C ALA A 81 5.88 8.22 10.24
N GLU A 82 4.67 7.82 9.82
CA GLU A 82 4.37 7.40 8.46
C GLU A 82 4.60 8.55 7.45
N LEU A 83 4.17 9.78 7.76
CA LEU A 83 4.40 10.94 6.92
C LEU A 83 5.89 11.29 6.78
N GLU A 84 6.67 11.17 7.84
CA GLU A 84 8.13 11.37 7.77
C GLU A 84 8.79 10.36 6.83
N GLN A 85 8.41 9.08 6.92
CA GLN A 85 8.88 8.05 6.00
C GLN A 85 8.48 8.34 4.54
N ARG A 86 7.23 8.73 4.30
CA ARG A 86 6.75 9.09 2.97
C ARG A 86 7.50 10.30 2.40
N LYS A 87 7.79 11.30 3.22
CA LYS A 87 8.59 12.46 2.83
C LYS A 87 10.01 12.04 2.44
N LYS A 88 10.67 11.24 3.28
CA LYS A 88 12.04 10.75 3.07
C LYS A 88 12.16 9.99 1.74
N TYR A 89 11.18 9.17 1.40
CA TYR A 89 11.22 8.33 0.20
C TYR A 89 10.41 8.89 -0.97
N SER A 90 9.94 10.14 -0.88
CA SER A 90 9.11 10.76 -1.91
C SER A 90 7.91 9.89 -2.31
N TYR A 91 7.14 9.46 -1.31
CA TYR A 91 5.84 8.81 -1.51
C TYR A 91 4.70 9.83 -1.36
N PRO A 92 3.49 9.52 -1.82
CA PRO A 92 2.34 10.39 -1.58
C PRO A 92 2.13 10.68 -0.09
N PRO A 93 1.80 11.93 0.28
CA PRO A 93 1.37 13.05 -0.58
C PRO A 93 2.48 13.88 -1.21
N TYR A 94 3.74 13.58 -0.95
CA TYR A 94 4.90 14.38 -1.40
C TYR A 94 5.27 14.17 -2.88
N SER A 95 4.72 13.15 -3.53
CA SER A 95 4.80 12.91 -4.96
C SER A 95 3.56 12.17 -5.46
N TYR A 96 3.41 12.10 -6.78
CA TYR A 96 2.44 11.24 -7.44
C TYR A 96 3.10 9.93 -7.86
N LEU A 97 2.34 8.85 -7.84
CA LEU A 97 2.80 7.52 -8.24
C LEU A 97 2.02 7.02 -9.47
N LEU A 98 2.75 6.42 -10.39
CA LEU A 98 2.21 5.61 -11.47
C LEU A 98 2.82 4.22 -11.37
N LYS A 99 1.99 3.21 -11.20
CA LYS A 99 2.38 1.81 -11.22
C LYS A 99 2.07 1.21 -12.59
N LEU A 100 3.08 0.65 -13.23
CA LEU A 100 2.96 -0.05 -14.49
C LEU A 100 3.26 -1.54 -14.29
N GLU A 101 2.44 -2.41 -14.85
CA GLU A 101 2.64 -3.86 -14.80
C GLU A 101 2.73 -4.42 -16.23
N CYS A 102 3.80 -5.13 -16.52
CA CYS A 102 4.02 -5.86 -17.76
C CYS A 102 3.67 -7.34 -17.56
N GLY A 103 2.67 -7.84 -18.27
CA GLY A 103 2.16 -9.21 -18.10
C GLY A 103 2.29 -10.05 -19.37
N TYR A 104 3.11 -11.12 -19.33
CA TYR A 104 3.32 -12.04 -20.45
C TYR A 104 3.31 -13.50 -19.96
N LYS A 105 2.94 -14.44 -20.87
CA LYS A 105 3.04 -15.86 -20.56
C LYS A 105 4.49 -16.27 -20.27
N ASN A 106 5.43 -15.77 -21.06
CA ASN A 106 6.85 -16.01 -20.86
C ASN A 106 7.41 -15.03 -19.81
N LYS A 107 8.01 -15.58 -18.74
CA LYS A 107 8.57 -14.83 -17.62
C LYS A 107 9.71 -13.89 -18.05
N SER A 108 10.62 -14.38 -18.91
CA SER A 108 11.77 -13.59 -19.37
C SER A 108 11.32 -12.43 -20.26
N LEU A 109 10.30 -12.66 -21.10
CA LEU A 109 9.72 -11.60 -21.93
C LEU A 109 9.03 -10.53 -21.09
N ALA A 110 8.31 -10.93 -20.03
CA ALA A 110 7.69 -9.97 -19.11
C ALA A 110 8.73 -9.05 -18.45
N LYS A 111 9.86 -9.64 -18.00
CA LYS A 111 10.98 -8.86 -17.44
C LYS A 111 11.61 -7.94 -18.47
N LEU A 112 11.91 -8.48 -19.65
CA LEU A 112 12.55 -7.71 -20.75
C LEU A 112 11.70 -6.51 -21.17
N LYS A 113 10.40 -6.68 -21.36
CA LYS A 113 9.49 -5.59 -21.73
C LYS A 113 9.42 -4.50 -20.65
N CYS A 114 9.40 -4.92 -19.38
CA CYS A 114 9.46 -3.99 -18.27
C CYS A 114 10.81 -3.23 -18.22
N GLN A 115 11.91 -3.90 -18.55
CA GLN A 115 13.24 -3.30 -18.64
C GLN A 115 13.35 -2.28 -19.79
N GLN A 116 12.84 -2.59 -20.96
CA GLN A 116 12.80 -1.66 -22.11
C GLN A 116 12.00 -0.40 -21.76
N LEU A 117 10.90 -0.57 -21.02
CA LEU A 117 10.11 0.56 -20.56
C LEU A 117 10.88 1.42 -19.56
N LEU A 118 11.60 0.81 -18.60
CA LEU A 118 12.48 1.54 -17.69
C LEU A 118 13.50 2.38 -18.46
N GLU A 119 14.20 1.80 -19.43
CA GLU A 119 15.20 2.47 -20.24
C GLU A 119 14.63 3.67 -21.02
N SER A 120 13.41 3.53 -21.54
CA SER A 120 12.73 4.62 -22.24
C SER A 120 12.38 5.82 -21.33
N LEU A 121 12.25 5.59 -20.04
CA LEU A 121 11.87 6.60 -19.03
C LEU A 121 13.07 7.12 -18.23
N ALA A 122 14.22 6.44 -18.26
CA ALA A 122 15.36 6.73 -17.42
C ALA A 122 16.01 8.10 -17.69
N ASN A 123 15.86 8.62 -18.90
CA ASN A 123 16.45 9.90 -19.31
C ASN A 123 15.66 11.13 -18.85
N ASP A 124 14.48 10.96 -18.27
CA ASP A 124 13.67 12.08 -17.80
C ASP A 124 13.99 12.40 -16.34
N SER A 125 14.75 13.47 -16.11
CA SER A 125 15.18 13.91 -14.77
C SER A 125 14.04 14.29 -13.82
N LYS A 126 12.80 14.44 -14.32
CA LYS A 126 11.60 14.73 -13.51
C LYS A 126 10.93 13.46 -13.00
N LEU A 127 11.45 12.29 -13.35
CA LEU A 127 10.94 11.00 -12.97
C LEU A 127 11.93 10.26 -12.07
N GLN A 128 11.41 9.61 -11.06
CA GLN A 128 12.12 8.56 -10.34
C GLN A 128 11.44 7.23 -10.68
N VAL A 129 12.17 6.34 -11.34
CA VAL A 129 11.64 5.04 -11.76
C VAL A 129 12.28 3.94 -10.93
N LEU A 130 11.47 3.10 -10.31
CA LEU A 130 11.88 1.99 -9.46
C LEU A 130 11.43 0.66 -10.08
N GLY A 131 12.30 -0.33 -10.06
CA GLY A 131 12.06 -1.65 -10.65
C GLY A 131 13.03 -1.94 -11.82
N PRO A 132 12.74 -2.93 -12.69
CA PRO A 132 11.59 -3.82 -12.64
C PRO A 132 11.66 -4.85 -11.51
N VAL A 133 10.55 -5.05 -10.81
CA VAL A 133 10.43 -6.08 -9.78
C VAL A 133 9.21 -6.97 -10.07
N PRO A 134 9.24 -8.27 -9.68
CA PRO A 134 8.06 -9.12 -9.82
C PRO A 134 6.89 -8.58 -8.99
N THR A 135 5.67 -8.77 -9.47
CA THR A 135 4.48 -8.47 -8.68
C THR A 135 4.23 -9.54 -7.63
N HIS A 136 3.39 -9.25 -6.66
CA HIS A 136 2.88 -10.26 -5.73
C HIS A 136 1.34 -10.32 -5.80
N PRO A 137 0.73 -11.47 -6.17
CA PRO A 137 1.37 -12.66 -6.75
C PRO A 137 2.01 -12.37 -8.12
N GLN A 138 3.08 -13.09 -8.44
CA GLN A 138 3.80 -12.90 -9.71
C GLN A 138 3.00 -13.44 -10.91
N ILE A 139 2.25 -14.52 -10.69
CA ILE A 139 1.43 -15.15 -11.73
C ILE A 139 -0.03 -14.80 -11.49
N LYS A 140 -0.67 -14.21 -12.51
CA LYS A 140 -2.09 -13.88 -12.53
C LYS A 140 -2.66 -14.30 -13.88
N ASN A 141 -3.74 -15.09 -13.88
CA ASN A 141 -4.41 -15.56 -15.09
C ASN A 141 -3.45 -16.17 -16.14
N GLY A 142 -2.50 -17.02 -15.66
CA GLY A 142 -1.52 -17.70 -16.51
C GLY A 142 -0.44 -16.82 -17.13
N LYS A 143 -0.32 -15.56 -16.70
CA LYS A 143 0.74 -14.63 -17.12
C LYS A 143 1.66 -14.28 -15.96
N ASN A 144 2.95 -14.07 -16.26
CA ASN A 144 3.93 -13.55 -15.32
C ASN A 144 3.96 -12.05 -15.38
N PHE A 145 3.92 -11.38 -14.21
CA PHE A 145 3.87 -9.92 -14.12
C PHE A 145 5.13 -9.35 -13.47
N TRP A 146 5.62 -8.28 -14.08
CA TRP A 146 6.68 -7.42 -13.54
C TRP A 146 6.14 -6.00 -13.45
N LYS A 147 6.59 -5.23 -12.45
CA LYS A 147 6.12 -3.86 -12.22
C LYS A 147 7.25 -2.85 -12.19
N LEU A 148 6.92 -1.65 -12.63
CA LEU A 148 7.65 -0.41 -12.38
C LEU A 148 6.80 0.51 -11.52
N ILE A 149 7.45 1.27 -10.65
CA ILE A 149 6.85 2.37 -9.90
C ILE A 149 7.51 3.65 -10.36
N ILE A 150 6.73 4.57 -10.91
CA ILE A 150 7.20 5.85 -11.40
C ILE A 150 6.69 6.92 -10.45
N LYS A 151 7.61 7.73 -9.91
CA LYS A 151 7.29 8.86 -9.05
C LYS A 151 7.57 10.16 -9.76
N SER A 152 6.70 11.15 -9.59
CA SER A 152 6.88 12.50 -10.12
C SER A 152 6.18 13.52 -9.24
N LYS A 153 6.70 14.75 -9.19
CA LYS A 153 5.99 15.89 -8.60
C LYS A 153 4.88 16.43 -9.51
N SER A 154 4.86 16.01 -10.79
CA SER A 154 3.85 16.41 -11.76
C SER A 154 2.89 15.27 -12.08
N ARG A 155 1.63 15.44 -11.67
CA ARG A 155 0.54 14.52 -12.04
C ARG A 155 0.33 14.46 -13.56
N THR A 156 0.36 15.62 -14.21
CA THR A 156 0.16 15.74 -15.66
C THR A 156 1.15 14.88 -16.42
N LYS A 157 2.43 14.92 -16.01
CA LYS A 157 3.51 14.13 -16.60
C LYS A 157 3.23 12.62 -16.53
N LEU A 158 2.77 12.13 -15.38
CA LEU A 158 2.42 10.71 -15.23
C LEU A 158 1.22 10.30 -16.10
N VAL A 159 0.24 11.19 -16.23
CA VAL A 159 -0.91 10.97 -17.12
C VAL A 159 -0.48 10.92 -18.58
N GLU A 160 0.42 11.80 -19.03
CA GLU A 160 0.96 11.78 -20.39
C GLU A 160 1.70 10.47 -20.68
N ILE A 161 2.52 10.00 -19.75
CA ILE A 161 3.21 8.71 -19.87
C ILE A 161 2.18 7.59 -20.03
N ALA A 162 1.20 7.55 -19.14
CA ALA A 162 0.17 6.51 -19.17
C ALA A 162 -0.67 6.51 -20.47
N LYS A 163 -0.91 7.69 -21.08
CA LYS A 163 -1.62 7.82 -22.35
C LYS A 163 -0.80 7.35 -23.55
N LYS A 164 0.53 7.51 -23.51
CA LYS A 164 1.43 7.10 -24.60
C LYS A 164 1.70 5.60 -24.63
N LEU A 165 1.41 4.89 -23.56
CA LEU A 165 1.67 3.46 -23.46
C LEU A 165 0.62 2.64 -24.21
N ASP A 166 1.08 1.64 -24.98
CA ASP A 166 0.17 0.71 -25.65
C ASP A 166 -0.53 -0.19 -24.64
N LYS A 167 -1.85 -0.02 -24.51
CA LYS A 167 -2.69 -0.75 -23.55
C LYS A 167 -2.86 -2.23 -23.86
N ARG A 168 -2.45 -2.71 -25.05
CA ARG A 168 -2.59 -4.10 -25.45
C ARG A 168 -1.57 -5.03 -24.74
N GLU A 169 -0.41 -4.48 -24.35
CA GLU A 169 0.68 -5.25 -23.75
C GLU A 169 1.00 -4.83 -22.30
N LEU A 170 0.47 -3.69 -21.85
CA LEU A 170 0.73 -3.09 -20.56
C LEU A 170 -0.56 -3.00 -19.75
N TYR A 171 -0.56 -3.65 -18.59
CA TYR A 171 -1.59 -3.44 -17.58
C TYR A 171 -1.20 -2.20 -16.77
N VAL A 172 -1.81 -1.08 -17.12
CA VAL A 172 -1.63 0.17 -16.37
C VAL A 172 -2.53 0.14 -15.17
N VAL A 173 -1.95 -0.13 -14.02
CA VAL A 173 -2.66 0.03 -12.76
C VAL A 173 -2.45 1.48 -12.31
N TYR A 174 -3.43 2.32 -12.56
CA TYR A 174 -3.45 3.68 -12.04
C TYR A 174 -3.59 3.63 -10.53
N ASN A 175 -2.54 3.92 -9.81
CA ASN A 175 -2.64 4.41 -8.46
C ASN A 175 -1.97 5.79 -8.44
N ILE A 176 -2.64 6.76 -9.06
CA ILE A 176 -2.33 8.16 -8.83
C ILE A 176 -2.87 8.42 -7.44
N ALA A 177 -2.03 8.19 -6.46
CA ALA A 177 -2.38 8.47 -5.08
C ALA A 177 -2.82 9.92 -4.99
N VAL A 178 -4.02 10.05 -4.55
CA VAL A 178 -4.80 11.27 -4.59
C VAL A 178 -4.46 12.13 -3.37
N ASN A 179 -4.12 13.39 -3.65
CA ASN A 179 -4.59 14.59 -2.97
C ASN A 179 -4.31 14.75 -1.47
N GLU A 180 -3.56 15.82 -1.18
CA GLU A 180 -3.52 16.53 0.12
C GLU A 180 -4.91 16.73 0.76
N LYS A 181 -5.97 16.86 -0.04
CA LYS A 181 -7.33 17.00 0.44
C LYS A 181 -7.86 15.79 1.23
N THR A 182 -7.44 14.58 0.91
CA THR A 182 -7.87 13.40 1.67
C THR A 182 -7.20 13.36 3.04
N LEU A 183 -5.94 13.83 3.12
CA LEU A 183 -5.21 13.92 4.39
C LEU A 183 -5.69 15.08 5.27
N GLN A 184 -6.00 16.22 4.66
CA GLN A 184 -6.60 17.34 5.38
C GLN A 184 -8.03 17.05 5.86
N GLN A 185 -8.84 16.34 5.06
CA GLN A 185 -10.19 15.95 5.49
C GLN A 185 -10.19 14.95 6.64
N VAL A 186 -9.16 14.09 6.75
CA VAL A 186 -9.00 13.18 7.90
C VAL A 186 -8.50 13.96 9.14
N ALA A 187 -7.67 14.97 8.95
CA ALA A 187 -7.18 15.82 10.04
C ALA A 187 -8.24 16.84 10.54
N GLU A 188 -9.23 17.18 9.71
CA GLU A 188 -10.35 18.07 10.09
C GLU A 188 -11.54 17.33 10.74
N VAL A 189 -11.54 15.98 10.69
CA VAL A 189 -12.60 15.13 11.27
C VAL A 189 -12.16 14.49 12.60
N LEU A 190 -10.89 14.69 13.01
CA LEU A 190 -10.36 14.34 14.34
C LEU A 190 -10.19 15.58 15.21
#